data_15109afbdbaf65731c3f7cba9e4b9bcf
#
_entry.id   15109afbdbaf65731c3f7cba9e4b9bcf
#
_cell.length_a   1.000
_cell.length_b   1.000
_cell.length_c   1.000
_cell.angle_alpha   90.00
_cell.angle_beta   90.00
_cell.angle_gamma   90.00
#
_symmetry.space_group_name_H-M   'P 1'
#
loop_
_entity.id
_entity.type
_entity.pdbx_description
1 polymer ?
#
loop_
_entity_poly.entity_id
_entity_poly.type
_entity_poly.pdbx_seq_one_letter_code
_entity_poly.pdbx_strand_id
1 'polypeptide(L)'
;MKFYPINFISKYWRAISIMLLLGITLFSLAPLTELPEAPGSDKTHHLVAYAALAYPASLRRPTGWKSIIILFALYGGLIEMAQPYVNRYGEWLDFAANLLGLLLGILLALGTKKAKGA
;
A
#
# COMPACT_ATOMS: atom_id res chain seq x y z
N MET A 1 -28.20 -11.88 -8.36
CA MET A 1 -26.87 -11.45 -8.82
C MET A 1 -25.92 -11.37 -7.63
N LYS A 2 -24.80 -12.03 -7.76
CA LYS A 2 -23.82 -12.02 -6.68
C LYS A 2 -22.93 -10.79 -6.76
N PHE A 3 -22.76 -10.11 -5.62
CA PHE A 3 -21.82 -9.00 -5.51
C PHE A 3 -20.48 -9.54 -5.02
N TYR A 4 -19.44 -9.25 -5.78
CA TYR A 4 -18.08 -9.63 -5.38
C TYR A 4 -17.28 -8.38 -5.08
N PRO A 5 -16.82 -8.18 -3.83
CA PRO A 5 -15.96 -7.03 -3.49
C PRO A 5 -14.75 -6.89 -4.40
N ILE A 6 -14.25 -8.02 -4.91
CA ILE A 6 -13.14 -8.06 -5.86
C ILE A 6 -13.44 -7.24 -7.10
N ASN A 7 -14.65 -7.37 -7.65
CA ASN A 7 -15.04 -6.65 -8.85
C ASN A 7 -15.10 -5.14 -8.61
N PHE A 8 -15.57 -4.75 -7.43
CA PHE A 8 -15.60 -3.34 -7.01
C PHE A 8 -14.18 -2.79 -6.92
N ILE A 9 -13.27 -3.51 -6.27
CA ILE A 9 -11.88 -3.10 -6.10
C ILE A 9 -11.19 -2.97 -7.45
N SER A 10 -11.40 -3.94 -8.34
CA SER A 10 -10.82 -3.90 -9.69
C SER A 10 -11.35 -2.74 -10.51
N LYS A 11 -12.66 -2.49 -10.45
CA LYS A 11 -13.30 -1.41 -11.20
C LYS A 11 -12.81 -0.03 -10.77
N TYR A 12 -12.68 0.19 -9.45
CA TYR A 12 -12.32 1.48 -8.89
C TYR A 12 -10.88 1.52 -8.40
N TRP A 13 -10.01 0.74 -9.01
CA TRP A 13 -8.63 0.60 -8.55
C TRP A 13 -7.88 1.94 -8.46
N ARG A 14 -8.13 2.87 -9.39
CA ARG A 14 -7.47 4.19 -9.36
C ARG A 14 -7.89 4.99 -8.14
N ALA A 15 -9.19 5.09 -7.91
CA ALA A 15 -9.72 5.85 -6.79
C ALA A 15 -9.25 5.26 -5.47
N ILE A 16 -9.29 3.94 -5.34
CA ILE A 16 -8.84 3.25 -4.13
C ILE A 16 -7.35 3.49 -3.90
N SER A 17 -6.52 3.36 -4.95
CA SER A 17 -5.09 3.59 -4.87
C SER A 17 -4.76 5.02 -4.45
N ILE A 18 -5.45 6.00 -5.04
CA ILE A 18 -5.25 7.41 -4.70
C ILE A 18 -5.62 7.67 -3.24
N MET A 19 -6.75 7.13 -2.78
CA MET A 19 -7.18 7.29 -1.40
C MET A 19 -6.19 6.66 -0.42
N LEU A 20 -5.67 5.48 -0.76
CA LEU A 20 -4.65 4.82 0.06
C LEU A 20 -3.35 5.62 0.09
N LEU A 21 -2.92 6.17 -1.04
CA LEU A 21 -1.73 7.01 -1.09
C LEU A 21 -1.90 8.26 -0.22
N LEU A 22 -3.06 8.89 -0.28
CA LEU A 22 -3.35 10.05 0.56
C LEU A 22 -3.31 9.69 2.03
N GLY A 23 -3.93 8.57 2.40
CA GLY A 23 -3.92 8.09 3.78
C GLY A 23 -2.51 7.77 4.26
N ILE A 24 -1.74 7.07 3.45
CA ILE A 24 -0.35 6.73 3.76
C ILE A 24 0.46 8.01 3.97
N THR A 25 0.31 8.98 3.08
CA THR A 25 1.03 10.26 3.17
C THR A 25 0.68 10.99 4.45
N LEU A 26 -0.61 11.12 4.75
CA LEU A 26 -1.06 11.83 5.94
C LEU A 26 -0.55 11.18 7.21
N PHE A 27 -0.72 9.86 7.35
CA PHE A 27 -0.29 9.17 8.57
C PHE A 27 1.24 9.03 8.67
N SER A 28 1.95 8.97 7.55
CA SER A 28 3.41 8.87 7.55
C SER A 28 4.08 10.19 7.89
N LEU A 29 3.50 11.31 7.50
CA LEU A 29 4.09 12.63 7.68
C LEU A 29 3.46 13.43 8.83
N ALA A 30 2.42 12.91 9.49
CA ALA A 30 1.86 13.55 10.67
C ALA A 30 2.80 13.37 11.86
N PRO A 31 2.93 14.37 12.75
CA PRO A 31 3.73 14.22 13.96
C PRO A 31 3.23 13.07 14.82
N LEU A 32 4.17 12.33 15.44
CA LEU A 32 3.82 11.16 16.27
C LEU A 32 2.84 11.50 17.40
N THR A 33 2.96 12.71 17.97
CA THR A 33 2.11 13.15 19.08
C THR A 33 0.65 13.30 18.68
N GLU A 34 0.36 13.41 17.40
CA GLU A 34 -1.01 13.61 16.88
C GLU A 34 -1.63 12.33 16.34
N LEU A 35 -0.88 11.23 16.29
CA LEU A 35 -1.37 9.98 15.75
C LEU A 35 -2.09 9.18 16.83
N PRO A 36 -3.23 8.54 16.49
CA PRO A 36 -3.87 7.61 17.42
C PRO A 36 -3.00 6.39 17.63
N GLU A 37 -3.07 5.82 18.83
CA GLU A 37 -2.40 4.56 19.08
C GLU A 37 -3.12 3.44 18.31
N ALA A 38 -2.34 2.57 17.71
CA ALA A 38 -2.85 1.42 16.98
C ALA A 38 -2.03 0.20 17.37
N PRO A 39 -2.65 -1.00 17.40
CA PRO A 39 -1.92 -2.21 17.73
C PRO A 39 -0.88 -2.53 16.66
N GLY A 40 0.18 -3.21 17.06
CA GLY A 40 1.25 -3.63 16.18
C GLY A 40 2.39 -2.65 16.13
N SER A 41 3.46 -3.07 15.47
CA SER A 41 4.64 -2.24 15.30
C SER A 41 4.47 -1.33 14.07
N ASP A 42 5.32 -0.31 14.00
CA ASP A 42 5.38 0.59 12.85
C ASP A 42 5.62 -0.20 11.55
N LYS A 43 6.51 -1.18 11.61
CA LYS A 43 6.84 -2.03 10.45
C LYS A 43 5.63 -2.83 9.99
N THR A 44 4.82 -3.32 10.93
CA THR A 44 3.57 -4.04 10.60
C THR A 44 2.60 -3.11 9.89
N HIS A 45 2.47 -1.86 10.36
CA HIS A 45 1.60 -0.87 9.73
C HIS A 45 2.04 -0.57 8.30
N HIS A 46 3.35 -0.42 8.06
CA HIS A 46 3.90 -0.21 6.72
C HIS A 46 3.62 -1.41 5.82
N LEU A 47 3.84 -2.61 6.34
CA LEU A 47 3.60 -3.84 5.58
C LEU A 47 2.14 -3.92 5.12
N VAL A 48 1.20 -3.73 6.04
CA VAL A 48 -0.23 -3.82 5.74
C VAL A 48 -0.66 -2.71 4.77
N ALA A 49 -0.19 -1.48 5.00
CA ALA A 49 -0.57 -0.34 4.18
C ALA A 49 -0.12 -0.53 2.73
N TYR A 50 1.11 -1.00 2.52
CA TYR A 50 1.65 -1.17 1.18
C TYR A 50 1.11 -2.44 0.50
N ALA A 51 0.75 -3.46 1.27
CA ALA A 51 0.03 -4.61 0.72
C ALA A 51 -1.35 -4.16 0.20
N ALA A 52 -2.06 -3.37 0.97
CA ALA A 52 -3.34 -2.80 0.55
C ALA A 52 -3.18 -1.91 -0.68
N LEU A 53 -2.09 -1.13 -0.74
CA LEU A 53 -1.81 -0.24 -1.86
C LEU A 53 -1.56 -1.00 -3.17
N ALA A 54 -0.78 -2.08 -3.10
CA ALA A 54 -0.44 -2.85 -4.29
C ALA A 54 -1.60 -3.71 -4.80
N TYR A 55 -2.54 -4.04 -3.95
CA TYR A 55 -3.58 -5.02 -4.27
C TYR A 55 -4.49 -4.60 -5.44
N PRO A 56 -5.09 -3.38 -5.45
CA PRO A 56 -6.01 -3.01 -6.54
C PRO A 56 -5.34 -2.98 -7.91
N ALA A 57 -4.16 -2.39 -8.04
CA ALA A 57 -3.45 -2.32 -9.30
C ALA A 57 -3.03 -3.72 -9.78
N SER A 58 -2.59 -4.57 -8.85
CA SER A 58 -2.19 -5.94 -9.18
C SER A 58 -3.39 -6.80 -9.55
N LEU A 59 -4.55 -6.52 -9.00
CA LEU A 59 -5.78 -7.21 -9.32
C LEU A 59 -6.31 -6.80 -10.70
N ARG A 60 -6.34 -5.50 -10.97
CA ARG A 60 -6.84 -4.97 -12.25
C ARG A 60 -5.87 -5.21 -13.39
N ARG A 61 -4.59 -5.06 -13.15
CA ARG A 61 -3.49 -5.19 -14.13
C ARG A 61 -3.69 -4.31 -15.36
N PRO A 62 -3.83 -2.99 -15.17
CA PRO A 62 -3.87 -2.10 -16.34
C PRO A 62 -2.54 -2.14 -17.06
N THR A 63 -2.51 -1.64 -18.30
CA THR A 63 -1.25 -1.51 -19.04
C THR A 63 -0.27 -0.71 -18.17
N GLY A 64 0.94 -1.25 -17.99
CA GLY A 64 1.96 -0.60 -17.16
C GLY A 64 1.78 -0.79 -15.66
N TRP A 65 0.99 -1.77 -15.22
CA TRP A 65 0.76 -1.99 -13.79
C TRP A 65 2.05 -2.26 -13.00
N LYS A 66 3.04 -2.89 -13.62
CA LYS A 66 4.33 -3.13 -12.95
C LYS A 66 5.06 -1.82 -12.69
N SER A 67 4.99 -0.88 -13.63
CA SER A 67 5.55 0.46 -13.43
C SER A 67 4.85 1.20 -12.31
N ILE A 68 3.54 1.02 -12.18
CA ILE A 68 2.77 1.61 -11.09
C ILE A 68 3.27 1.07 -9.75
N ILE A 69 3.51 -0.23 -9.64
CA ILE A 69 4.03 -0.83 -8.42
C ILE A 69 5.43 -0.27 -8.10
N ILE A 70 6.27 -0.12 -9.12
CA ILE A 70 7.61 0.47 -8.93
C ILE A 70 7.49 1.90 -8.43
N LEU A 71 6.54 2.68 -8.97
CA LEU A 71 6.30 4.05 -8.50
C LEU A 71 5.86 4.06 -7.05
N PHE A 72 5.04 3.11 -6.63
CA PHE A 72 4.66 2.98 -5.22
C PHE A 72 5.88 2.69 -4.34
N ALA A 73 6.80 1.85 -4.81
CA ALA A 73 8.03 1.56 -4.08
C ALA A 73 8.89 2.81 -3.93
N LEU A 74 9.08 3.55 -5.02
CA LEU A 74 9.84 4.80 -5.00
C LEU A 74 9.20 5.83 -4.09
N TYR A 75 7.87 5.93 -4.13
CA TYR A 75 7.13 6.84 -3.26
C TYR A 75 7.34 6.48 -1.79
N GLY A 76 7.31 5.19 -1.46
CA GLY A 76 7.60 4.73 -0.10
C GLY A 76 8.98 5.15 0.38
N GLY A 77 9.98 5.07 -0.51
CA GLY A 77 11.32 5.54 -0.20
C GLY A 77 11.38 7.04 0.04
N LEU A 78 10.67 7.82 -0.78
CA LEU A 78 10.61 9.28 -0.60
C LEU A 78 9.94 9.65 0.73
N ILE A 79 8.90 8.94 1.10
CA ILE A 79 8.23 9.14 2.39
C ILE A 79 9.22 8.89 3.54
N GLU A 80 9.98 7.79 3.48
CA GLU A 80 10.99 7.49 4.50
C GLU A 80 12.04 8.59 4.62
N MET A 81 12.47 9.15 3.50
CA MET A 81 13.43 10.24 3.49
C MET A 81 12.84 11.53 4.04
N ALA A 82 11.55 11.74 3.90
CA ALA A 82 10.87 12.94 4.38
C ALA A 82 10.52 12.88 5.87
N GLN A 83 10.36 11.68 6.44
CA GLN A 83 9.90 11.52 7.81
C GLN A 83 10.74 12.23 8.87
N PRO A 84 12.08 12.26 8.80
CA PRO A 84 12.86 13.00 9.80
C PRO A 84 12.55 14.50 9.83
N TYR A 85 12.10 15.07 8.71
CA TYR A 85 11.80 16.51 8.63
C TYR A 85 10.47 16.87 9.28
N VAL A 86 9.63 15.89 9.61
CA VAL A 86 8.32 16.12 10.25
C VAL A 86 8.24 15.40 11.60
N ASN A 87 9.39 15.29 12.26
CA ASN A 87 9.50 14.69 13.59
C ASN A 87 9.04 13.23 13.63
N ARG A 88 9.39 12.47 12.58
CA ARG A 88 9.18 11.04 12.48
C ARG A 88 10.53 10.35 12.34
N TYR A 89 10.58 9.07 12.71
CA TYR A 89 11.80 8.29 12.53
C TYR A 89 11.80 7.66 11.15
N GLY A 90 12.77 8.03 10.30
CA GLY A 90 12.99 7.38 9.03
C GLY A 90 13.94 6.22 9.23
N GLU A 91 13.45 4.99 9.11
CA GLU A 91 14.27 3.80 9.19
C GLU A 91 14.23 3.04 7.88
N TRP A 92 15.39 2.63 7.41
CA TRP A 92 15.42 1.92 6.14
C TRP A 92 14.79 0.53 6.24
N LEU A 93 14.67 -0.04 7.46
CA LEU A 93 13.89 -1.25 7.66
C LEU A 93 12.41 -1.03 7.39
N ASP A 94 11.90 0.18 7.61
CA ASP A 94 10.52 0.54 7.27
C ASP A 94 10.33 0.53 5.75
N PHE A 95 11.33 0.98 5.01
CA PHE A 95 11.32 0.88 3.56
C PHE A 95 11.29 -0.58 3.10
N ALA A 96 12.08 -1.44 3.75
CA ALA A 96 12.04 -2.88 3.46
C ALA A 96 10.65 -3.46 3.72
N ALA A 97 10.00 -3.04 4.80
CA ALA A 97 8.62 -3.46 5.10
C ALA A 97 7.64 -2.99 4.02
N ASN A 98 7.83 -1.78 3.48
CA ASN A 98 7.03 -1.27 2.37
C ASN A 98 7.16 -2.18 1.14
N LEU A 99 8.38 -2.57 0.80
CA LEU A 99 8.63 -3.44 -0.35
C LEU A 99 8.03 -4.83 -0.17
N LEU A 100 8.16 -5.39 1.03
CA LEU A 100 7.53 -6.67 1.36
C LEU A 100 6.01 -6.57 1.29
N GLY A 101 5.46 -5.45 1.75
CA GLY A 101 4.02 -5.20 1.65
C GLY A 101 3.55 -5.19 0.20
N LEU A 102 4.26 -4.46 -0.67
CA LEU A 102 3.93 -4.42 -2.09
C LEU A 102 3.94 -5.83 -2.70
N LEU A 103 4.96 -6.61 -2.39
CA LEU A 103 5.06 -7.99 -2.87
C LEU A 103 3.89 -8.83 -2.36
N LEU A 104 3.58 -8.72 -1.08
CA LEU A 104 2.46 -9.44 -0.49
C LEU A 104 1.14 -9.08 -1.17
N GLY A 105 0.92 -7.80 -1.45
CA GLY A 105 -0.28 -7.34 -2.17
C GLY A 105 -0.39 -7.93 -3.56
N ILE A 106 0.72 -8.02 -4.28
CA ILE A 106 0.78 -8.67 -5.60
C ILE A 106 0.42 -10.14 -5.48
N LEU A 107 0.99 -10.85 -4.52
CA LEU A 107 0.73 -12.26 -4.32
C LEU A 107 -0.71 -12.52 -3.92
N LEU A 108 -1.28 -11.69 -3.07
CA LEU A 108 -2.68 -11.79 -2.69
C LEU A 108 -3.61 -11.58 -3.90
N ALA A 109 -3.27 -10.63 -4.77
CA ALA A 109 -4.04 -10.39 -5.99
C ALA A 109 -3.96 -11.58 -6.94
N LEU A 110 -2.78 -12.18 -7.08
CA LEU A 110 -2.59 -13.39 -7.89
C LEU A 110 -3.44 -14.53 -7.34
N GLY A 111 -3.42 -14.74 -6.02
CA GLY A 111 -4.23 -15.77 -5.38
C GLY A 111 -5.72 -15.54 -5.57
N THR A 112 -6.16 -14.28 -5.47
CA THR A 112 -7.55 -13.91 -5.70
C THR A 112 -7.98 -14.22 -7.13
N LYS A 113 -7.17 -13.82 -8.10
CA LYS A 113 -7.48 -14.06 -9.51
C LYS A 113 -7.54 -15.56 -9.83
N LYS A 114 -6.61 -16.32 -9.27
CA LYS A 114 -6.57 -17.77 -9.46
C LYS A 114 -7.81 -18.43 -8.86
N ALA A 115 -8.18 -18.05 -7.65
CA ALA A 115 -9.37 -18.59 -6.99
C ALA A 115 -10.64 -18.23 -7.75
N LYS A 116 -10.74 -17.00 -8.26
CA LYS A 116 -11.90 -16.53 -9.02
C LYS A 116 -12.00 -17.24 -10.37
N GLY A 117 -10.86 -17.55 -10.99
CA GLY A 117 -10.83 -18.22 -12.30
C GLY A 117 -10.99 -19.71 -12.23
N ALA A 118 -10.94 -20.31 -11.03
CA ALA A 118 -11.12 -21.76 -10.85
C ALA A 118 -12.61 -22.20 -10.81
#